data_406c5097baeb6bdcc3c08dd7ce6e8fe0
#
_entry.id   406c5097baeb6bdcc3c08dd7ce6e8fe0
#
_cell.length_a   1.000
_cell.length_b   1.000
_cell.length_c   1.000
_cell.angle_alpha   90.00
_cell.angle_beta   90.00
_cell.angle_gamma   90.00
#
_symmetry.space_group_name_H-M   'P 1'
#
loop_
_entity.id
_entity.type
_entity.pdbx_description
1 polymer ?
#
loop_
_entity_poly.entity_id
_entity_poly.type
_entity_poly.pdbx_seq_one_letter_code
_entity_poly.pdbx_strand_id
1 'polypeptide(L)'
;MRTPWRISGFIAAAIASLVITTGTSVTTAHAEEERQDPLLAFNHAWAMVDRETADAIEHSEYLGQFADRRISTGNDGTSSWTGRYLLGKETYLEFFGPGDAPDAVAGDTGLAVSADDDGDLAVATDNLHDLGVDPVEFTQVTDLGDGKPIPWFDVTYTTATHDTFFSWAMEYRDEFLSDPRLSFPPPAYEGDVSRDRYNRDRYLDHQMRDVIGIQIATTEADIEKMVPLWRAAGITIRVLKDGGVLAFDGMTTIRLLPVPAEEAGVRHIVLALNEPAEEPHTETIGNSTLHVGPGAYALWTFDPIEAEPATRSSGAGEPLHPAFGG
;
A
#
# COMPACT_ATOMS: atom_id res chain seq x y z
N MET A 1 2.96 48.27 -14.80
CA MET A 1 3.70 47.68 -13.65
C MET A 1 2.77 46.72 -12.95
N ARG A 2 2.93 45.43 -13.17
CA ARG A 2 2.14 44.37 -12.52
C ARG A 2 3.13 43.56 -11.66
N THR A 3 2.88 43.53 -10.37
CA THR A 3 3.67 42.88 -9.33
C THR A 3 3.56 41.35 -9.50
N PRO A 4 4.63 40.56 -9.42
CA PRO A 4 4.55 39.10 -9.49
C PRO A 4 4.04 38.56 -8.14
N TRP A 5 3.07 37.69 -8.21
CA TRP A 5 2.53 36.93 -7.08
C TRP A 5 3.57 35.88 -6.63
N ARG A 6 3.99 36.00 -5.39
CA ARG A 6 4.84 35.01 -4.73
C ARG A 6 3.99 33.78 -4.33
N ILE A 7 4.11 32.73 -5.09
CA ILE A 7 3.66 31.40 -4.66
C ILE A 7 4.87 30.71 -4.01
N SER A 8 5.11 31.02 -2.75
CA SER A 8 6.15 30.36 -1.95
C SER A 8 5.64 30.26 -0.52
N GLY A 9 4.87 29.21 -0.21
CA GLY A 9 4.43 29.05 1.16
C GLY A 9 3.52 27.87 1.48
N PHE A 10 3.00 27.15 0.50
CA PHE A 10 1.95 26.16 0.78
C PHE A 10 2.43 24.69 0.83
N ILE A 11 3.58 24.35 0.25
CA ILE A 11 4.06 22.95 0.21
C ILE A 11 4.61 22.51 1.59
N ALA A 12 5.21 23.44 2.35
CA ALA A 12 5.75 23.14 3.68
C ALA A 12 4.65 22.88 4.75
N ALA A 13 3.43 23.38 4.54
CA ALA A 13 2.35 23.26 5.52
C ALA A 13 1.62 21.91 5.50
N ALA A 14 1.56 21.24 4.34
CA ALA A 14 0.88 19.93 4.23
C ALA A 14 1.72 18.79 4.83
N ILE A 15 3.05 18.86 4.69
CA ILE A 15 3.97 17.87 5.28
C ILE A 15 4.09 18.09 6.81
N ALA A 16 4.03 19.36 7.27
CA ALA A 16 4.13 19.68 8.69
C ALA A 16 2.91 19.22 9.52
N SER A 17 1.75 19.03 8.90
CA SER A 17 0.56 18.52 9.61
C SER A 17 0.62 17.04 9.96
N LEU A 18 1.58 16.29 9.40
CA LEU A 18 1.77 14.87 9.71
C LEU A 18 2.80 14.64 10.84
N VAL A 19 3.64 15.62 11.17
CA VAL A 19 4.77 15.42 12.08
C VAL A 19 5.03 16.65 12.95
N ILE A 20 4.20 17.21 13.78
CA ILE A 20 4.71 18.05 14.91
C ILE A 20 3.65 18.17 16.01
N THR A 21 3.90 17.53 17.14
CA THR A 21 3.53 18.06 18.46
C THR A 21 4.81 18.50 19.15
N THR A 22 4.95 19.80 19.27
CA THR A 22 6.04 20.48 19.97
C THR A 22 6.06 20.15 21.46
N GLY A 23 7.27 19.92 21.94
CA GLY A 23 7.58 19.56 23.30
C GLY A 23 7.18 20.61 24.35
N THR A 24 6.69 20.11 25.45
CA THR A 24 6.89 20.64 26.80
C THR A 24 7.64 19.56 27.58
N SER A 25 8.82 19.92 28.04
CA SER A 25 9.67 19.08 28.87
C SER A 25 8.95 18.75 30.17
N VAL A 26 8.40 17.56 30.25
CA VAL A 26 8.09 16.89 31.51
C VAL A 26 9.03 15.71 31.59
N THR A 27 10.05 15.84 32.44
CA THR A 27 10.97 14.75 32.79
C THR A 27 10.21 13.74 33.61
N THR A 28 9.52 12.82 32.99
CA THR A 28 9.12 11.55 33.60
C THR A 28 10.02 10.50 32.98
N ALA A 29 10.80 9.83 33.83
CA ALA A 29 11.52 8.63 33.47
C ALA A 29 10.45 7.57 33.09
N HIS A 30 10.06 7.53 31.82
CA HIS A 30 9.51 6.32 31.22
C HIS A 30 10.73 5.45 30.90
N ALA A 31 10.73 4.22 31.43
CA ALA A 31 11.55 3.16 30.85
C ALA A 31 11.25 3.22 29.33
N GLU A 32 12.30 3.34 28.50
CA GLU A 32 12.23 2.99 27.10
C GLU A 32 11.77 1.52 27.10
N GLU A 33 10.47 1.28 26.86
CA GLU A 33 10.05 0.00 26.32
C GLU A 33 10.87 -0.11 25.02
N GLU A 34 11.76 -1.10 24.97
CA GLU A 34 12.43 -1.49 23.73
C GLU A 34 11.30 -1.61 22.70
N ARG A 35 11.28 -0.72 21.73
CA ARG A 35 10.30 -0.76 20.63
C ARG A 35 10.68 -1.99 19.83
N GLN A 36 9.96 -3.07 20.04
CA GLN A 36 10.07 -4.26 19.22
C GLN A 36 9.54 -3.89 17.83
N ASP A 37 10.32 -4.18 16.79
CA ASP A 37 9.84 -3.99 15.42
C ASP A 37 8.56 -4.81 15.22
N PRO A 38 7.60 -4.33 14.41
CA PRO A 38 6.38 -5.08 14.16
C PRO A 38 6.70 -6.40 13.45
N LEU A 39 5.88 -7.43 13.68
CA LEU A 39 5.97 -8.71 12.99
C LEU A 39 5.76 -8.57 11.48
N LEU A 40 4.81 -7.70 11.11
CA LEU A 40 4.47 -7.44 9.72
C LEU A 40 4.55 -5.95 9.45
N ALA A 41 5.03 -5.57 8.27
CA ALA A 41 5.12 -4.20 7.84
C ALA A 41 4.39 -3.97 6.51
N PHE A 42 4.11 -2.71 6.16
CA PHE A 42 3.46 -2.35 4.91
C PHE A 42 4.22 -2.93 3.71
N ASN A 43 3.52 -3.71 2.90
CA ASN A 43 4.04 -4.30 1.68
C ASN A 43 3.60 -3.48 0.46
N HIS A 44 2.30 -3.38 0.22
CA HIS A 44 1.76 -2.61 -0.89
C HIS A 44 0.33 -2.14 -0.62
N ALA A 45 -0.10 -1.21 -1.45
CA ALA A 45 -1.49 -0.83 -1.56
C ALA A 45 -1.94 -0.89 -3.00
N TRP A 46 -3.17 -1.33 -3.22
CA TRP A 46 -3.85 -1.17 -4.49
C TRP A 46 -4.99 -0.15 -4.39
N ALA A 47 -5.27 0.51 -5.50
CA ALA A 47 -6.35 1.48 -5.60
C ALA A 47 -7.06 1.39 -6.96
N MET A 48 -8.40 1.37 -6.91
CA MET A 48 -9.25 1.58 -8.07
C MET A 48 -9.41 3.08 -8.28
N VAL A 49 -8.66 3.61 -9.25
CA VAL A 49 -8.77 5.01 -9.66
C VAL A 49 -9.75 5.17 -10.82
N ASP A 50 -10.07 6.40 -11.22
CA ASP A 50 -10.83 6.62 -12.43
C ASP A 50 -10.06 6.19 -13.69
N ARG A 51 -10.78 6.00 -14.82
CA ARG A 51 -10.16 5.50 -16.06
C ARG A 51 -9.10 6.45 -16.62
N GLU A 52 -9.33 7.77 -16.54
CA GLU A 52 -8.38 8.77 -17.02
C GLU A 52 -7.06 8.71 -16.24
N THR A 53 -7.15 8.56 -14.92
CA THR A 53 -5.97 8.41 -14.06
C THR A 53 -5.25 7.08 -14.32
N ALA A 54 -5.97 5.96 -14.44
CA ALA A 54 -5.37 4.67 -14.75
C ALA A 54 -4.61 4.68 -16.09
N ASP A 55 -5.22 5.24 -17.13
CA ASP A 55 -4.61 5.36 -18.47
C ASP A 55 -3.41 6.33 -18.44
N ALA A 56 -3.51 7.42 -17.68
CA ALA A 56 -2.40 8.35 -17.50
C ALA A 56 -1.23 7.70 -16.75
N ILE A 57 -1.47 6.90 -15.70
CA ILE A 57 -0.42 6.12 -15.02
C ILE A 57 0.26 5.17 -16.00
N GLU A 58 -0.50 4.50 -16.86
CA GLU A 58 0.03 3.56 -17.86
C GLU A 58 0.93 4.24 -18.88
N HIS A 59 0.57 5.45 -19.33
CA HIS A 59 1.21 6.08 -20.49
C HIS A 59 2.14 7.26 -20.13
N SER A 60 2.21 7.71 -18.89
CA SER A 60 3.10 8.80 -18.48
C SER A 60 4.57 8.43 -18.69
N GLU A 61 5.26 9.15 -19.58
CA GLU A 61 6.71 9.00 -19.77
C GLU A 61 7.47 9.39 -18.49
N TYR A 62 7.01 10.44 -17.80
CA TYR A 62 7.61 10.89 -16.54
C TYR A 62 7.53 9.80 -15.47
N LEU A 63 6.34 9.21 -15.24
CA LEU A 63 6.16 8.18 -14.22
C LEU A 63 6.99 6.92 -14.52
N GLY A 64 7.15 6.57 -15.79
CA GLY A 64 8.02 5.46 -16.18
C GLY A 64 9.52 5.72 -15.98
N GLN A 65 9.95 6.99 -15.89
CA GLN A 65 11.30 7.37 -15.48
C GLN A 65 11.42 7.52 -13.96
N PHE A 66 10.35 7.98 -13.31
CA PHE A 66 10.31 8.24 -11.88
C PHE A 66 10.31 6.95 -11.04
N ALA A 67 9.62 5.90 -11.47
CA ALA A 67 9.47 4.65 -10.76
C ALA A 67 9.67 3.42 -11.68
N ASP A 68 10.09 2.27 -11.14
CA ASP A 68 10.04 0.98 -11.86
C ASP A 68 8.57 0.63 -12.10
N ARG A 69 8.06 1.14 -13.23
CA ARG A 69 6.67 0.96 -13.61
C ARG A 69 6.52 -0.29 -14.46
N ARG A 70 5.56 -1.12 -14.07
CA ARG A 70 5.18 -2.32 -14.82
C ARG A 70 3.70 -2.35 -15.08
N ILE A 71 3.32 -2.86 -16.23
CA ILE A 71 1.94 -3.18 -16.58
C ILE A 71 1.89 -4.70 -16.72
N SER A 72 1.06 -5.34 -15.95
CA SER A 72 0.94 -6.81 -15.96
C SER A 72 -0.52 -7.23 -15.93
N THR A 73 -0.81 -8.29 -16.68
CA THR A 73 -2.11 -8.96 -16.64
C THR A 73 -1.93 -10.27 -15.86
N GLY A 74 -2.55 -10.33 -14.69
CA GLY A 74 -2.63 -11.53 -13.87
C GLY A 74 -3.87 -12.36 -14.20
N ASN A 75 -3.85 -13.62 -13.77
CA ASN A 75 -5.00 -14.52 -13.90
C ASN A 75 -4.84 -15.67 -12.88
N ASP A 76 -5.93 -16.00 -12.21
CA ASP A 76 -6.03 -17.09 -11.22
C ASP A 76 -6.73 -18.34 -11.78
N GLY A 77 -7.00 -18.38 -13.09
CA GLY A 77 -7.74 -19.43 -13.76
C GLY A 77 -9.27 -19.23 -13.77
N THR A 78 -9.79 -18.29 -12.99
CA THR A 78 -11.22 -17.92 -12.95
C THR A 78 -11.43 -16.46 -13.37
N SER A 79 -10.52 -15.59 -12.99
CA SER A 79 -10.56 -14.15 -13.23
C SER A 79 -9.24 -13.67 -13.84
N SER A 80 -9.30 -12.54 -14.53
CA SER A 80 -8.15 -11.87 -15.11
C SER A 80 -8.21 -10.38 -14.75
N TRP A 81 -7.08 -9.78 -14.43
CA TRP A 81 -6.96 -8.34 -14.12
C TRP A 81 -5.70 -7.77 -14.76
N THR A 82 -5.72 -6.47 -15.03
CA THR A 82 -4.56 -5.73 -15.54
C THR A 82 -4.19 -4.64 -14.55
N GLY A 83 -3.08 -4.79 -13.86
CA GLY A 83 -2.55 -3.86 -12.88
C GLY A 83 -1.41 -3.00 -13.44
N ARG A 84 -1.27 -1.82 -12.85
CA ARG A 84 -0.18 -0.87 -13.07
C ARG A 84 0.62 -0.74 -11.78
N TYR A 85 1.82 -1.28 -11.80
CA TYR A 85 2.68 -1.42 -10.62
C TYR A 85 3.77 -0.37 -10.62
N LEU A 86 4.02 0.24 -9.47
CA LEU A 86 5.18 1.10 -9.22
C LEU A 86 5.97 0.47 -8.07
N LEU A 87 7.09 -0.12 -8.38
CA LEU A 87 7.88 -0.92 -7.46
C LEU A 87 8.98 -0.08 -6.80
N GLY A 88 9.06 -0.16 -5.47
CA GLY A 88 10.13 0.39 -4.67
C GLY A 88 11.06 -0.70 -4.14
N LYS A 89 11.85 -0.39 -3.10
CA LYS A 89 12.75 -1.33 -2.42
C LYS A 89 11.98 -2.38 -1.64
N GLU A 90 11.16 -1.95 -0.69
CA GLU A 90 10.40 -2.82 0.21
C GLU A 90 8.90 -2.73 -0.01
N THR A 91 8.46 -1.68 -0.72
CA THR A 91 7.04 -1.38 -0.89
C THR A 91 6.70 -1.08 -2.34
N TYR A 92 5.43 -1.27 -2.72
CA TYR A 92 4.97 -0.90 -4.05
C TYR A 92 3.50 -0.44 -4.06
N LEU A 93 3.10 0.12 -5.18
CA LEU A 93 1.73 0.56 -5.46
C LEU A 93 1.18 -0.21 -6.65
N GLU A 94 -0.12 -0.45 -6.63
CA GLU A 94 -0.85 -1.09 -7.68
C GLU A 94 -2.10 -0.28 -8.01
N PHE A 95 -2.29 0.05 -9.29
CA PHE A 95 -3.42 0.84 -9.74
C PHE A 95 -4.24 0.09 -10.78
N PHE A 96 -5.56 0.16 -10.61
CA PHE A 96 -6.54 -0.34 -11.55
C PHE A 96 -7.47 0.79 -11.98
N GLY A 97 -8.03 0.69 -13.16
CA GLY A 97 -9.16 1.48 -13.59
C GLY A 97 -10.42 0.63 -13.75
N PRO A 98 -11.59 1.24 -13.97
CA PRO A 98 -12.83 0.52 -14.26
C PRO A 98 -12.65 -0.49 -15.38
N GLY A 99 -13.00 -1.76 -15.12
CA GLY A 99 -12.88 -2.87 -16.06
C GLY A 99 -11.52 -3.58 -16.11
N ASP A 100 -10.53 -3.14 -15.32
CA ASP A 100 -9.22 -3.79 -15.25
C ASP A 100 -9.23 -4.98 -14.28
N ALA A 101 -10.16 -5.02 -13.34
CA ALA A 101 -10.36 -6.13 -12.41
C ALA A 101 -11.86 -6.43 -12.28
N PRO A 102 -12.25 -7.70 -12.05
CA PRO A 102 -13.65 -8.05 -11.87
C PRO A 102 -14.17 -7.44 -10.56
N ASP A 103 -15.43 -7.01 -10.59
CA ASP A 103 -16.22 -6.53 -9.44
C ASP A 103 -15.63 -5.34 -8.64
N ALA A 104 -14.46 -4.82 -9.02
CA ALA A 104 -13.87 -3.66 -8.36
C ALA A 104 -14.48 -2.36 -8.90
N VAL A 105 -14.78 -1.46 -7.98
CA VAL A 105 -15.43 -0.17 -8.23
C VAL A 105 -14.43 0.96 -7.96
N ALA A 106 -14.49 2.03 -8.76
CA ALA A 106 -13.67 3.21 -8.51
C ALA A 106 -13.87 3.72 -7.06
N GLY A 107 -12.76 3.95 -6.36
CA GLY A 107 -12.72 4.27 -4.93
C GLY A 107 -12.45 3.07 -4.01
N ASP A 108 -12.55 1.84 -4.50
CA ASP A 108 -12.12 0.68 -3.72
C ASP A 108 -10.59 0.69 -3.55
N THR A 109 -10.13 0.26 -2.39
CA THR A 109 -8.71 0.21 -2.04
C THR A 109 -8.39 -1.01 -1.22
N GLY A 110 -7.14 -1.44 -1.27
CA GLY A 110 -6.64 -2.50 -0.40
C GLY A 110 -5.22 -2.24 0.05
N LEU A 111 -4.82 -2.91 1.15
CA LEU A 111 -3.50 -2.77 1.73
C LEU A 111 -3.02 -4.10 2.29
N ALA A 112 -1.86 -4.54 1.84
CA ALA A 112 -1.15 -5.68 2.38
C ALA A 112 -0.09 -5.26 3.40
N VAL A 113 0.00 -6.03 4.47
CA VAL A 113 1.16 -6.07 5.35
C VAL A 113 1.83 -7.43 5.22
N SER A 114 3.16 -7.51 5.29
CA SER A 114 3.85 -8.80 5.13
C SER A 114 4.96 -8.99 6.15
N ALA A 115 5.25 -10.27 6.41
CA ALA A 115 6.42 -10.70 7.13
C ALA A 115 7.69 -10.49 6.29
N ASP A 116 8.78 -10.17 6.97
CA ASP A 116 10.14 -10.23 6.42
C ASP A 116 10.89 -11.47 6.92
N ASP A 117 10.45 -12.05 8.04
CA ASP A 117 10.97 -13.27 8.65
C ASP A 117 9.95 -14.43 8.56
N ASP A 118 10.44 -15.62 8.22
CA ASP A 118 9.62 -16.84 8.12
C ASP A 118 8.95 -17.18 9.46
N GLY A 119 7.62 -17.35 9.44
CA GLY A 119 6.79 -17.68 10.59
C GLY A 119 6.17 -16.47 11.32
N ASP A 120 6.51 -15.23 10.99
CA ASP A 120 5.93 -14.05 11.64
C ASP A 120 4.44 -13.89 11.32
N LEU A 121 3.99 -14.33 10.14
CA LEU A 121 2.56 -14.38 9.80
C LEU A 121 1.80 -15.33 10.74
N ALA A 122 2.37 -16.49 11.06
CA ALA A 122 1.74 -17.44 11.97
C ALA A 122 1.60 -16.84 13.38
N VAL A 123 2.60 -16.12 13.87
CA VAL A 123 2.53 -15.40 15.16
C VAL A 123 1.46 -14.31 15.13
N ALA A 124 1.37 -13.54 14.04
CA ALA A 124 0.33 -12.52 13.88
C ALA A 124 -1.08 -13.14 13.80
N THR A 125 -1.22 -14.30 13.19
CA THR A 125 -2.48 -15.08 13.15
C THR A 125 -2.88 -15.57 14.54
N ASP A 126 -1.95 -16.09 15.33
CA ASP A 126 -2.20 -16.48 16.72
C ASP A 126 -2.63 -15.26 17.57
N ASN A 127 -2.00 -14.11 17.38
CA ASN A 127 -2.39 -12.85 18.02
C ASN A 127 -3.82 -12.41 17.64
N LEU A 128 -4.28 -12.67 16.39
CA LEU A 128 -5.67 -12.43 15.99
C LEU A 128 -6.64 -13.31 16.76
N HIS A 129 -6.34 -14.59 16.93
CA HIS A 129 -7.14 -15.50 17.76
C HIS A 129 -7.22 -15.03 19.21
N ASP A 130 -6.13 -14.52 19.77
CA ASP A 130 -6.08 -13.97 21.12
C ASP A 130 -6.94 -12.69 21.26
N LEU A 131 -7.10 -11.93 20.16
CA LEU A 131 -8.02 -10.79 20.08
C LEU A 131 -9.49 -11.22 19.88
N GLY A 132 -9.77 -12.52 19.78
CA GLY A 132 -11.12 -13.08 19.57
C GLY A 132 -11.61 -12.98 18.13
N VAL A 133 -10.71 -12.80 17.18
CA VAL A 133 -10.99 -12.83 15.75
C VAL A 133 -10.71 -14.23 15.22
N ASP A 134 -11.61 -14.77 14.41
CA ASP A 134 -11.44 -16.03 13.70
C ASP A 134 -11.06 -15.69 12.23
N PRO A 135 -9.76 -15.69 11.89
CA PRO A 135 -9.30 -15.22 10.59
C PRO A 135 -9.57 -16.25 9.49
N VAL A 136 -9.56 -15.76 8.25
CA VAL A 136 -9.51 -16.62 7.07
C VAL A 136 -8.06 -16.78 6.64
N GLU A 137 -7.64 -18.01 6.40
CA GLU A 137 -6.28 -18.37 6.03
C GLU A 137 -6.26 -19.24 4.78
N PHE A 138 -5.32 -18.99 3.89
CA PHE A 138 -5.05 -19.87 2.75
C PHE A 138 -3.66 -19.61 2.17
N THR A 139 -3.18 -20.51 1.31
CA THR A 139 -1.98 -20.30 0.52
C THR A 139 -2.37 -19.88 -0.89
N GLN A 140 -1.92 -18.69 -1.31
CA GLN A 140 -2.03 -18.26 -2.70
C GLN A 140 -1.03 -19.03 -3.56
N VAL A 141 -1.50 -19.52 -4.70
CA VAL A 141 -0.65 -20.18 -5.69
C VAL A 141 -0.56 -19.36 -6.96
N THR A 142 0.53 -19.55 -7.69
CA THR A 142 0.71 -18.92 -9.01
C THR A 142 1.24 -19.94 -10.01
N ASP A 143 0.98 -19.74 -11.30
CA ASP A 143 1.56 -20.51 -12.41
C ASP A 143 2.56 -19.65 -13.15
N LEU A 144 3.80 -20.06 -13.20
CA LEU A 144 4.88 -19.37 -13.91
C LEU A 144 4.88 -19.64 -15.43
N GLY A 145 3.76 -20.09 -15.99
CA GLY A 145 3.56 -20.30 -17.41
C GLY A 145 3.87 -21.71 -17.92
N ASP A 146 4.13 -22.66 -17.02
CA ASP A 146 4.38 -24.07 -17.36
C ASP A 146 3.23 -25.02 -17.01
N GLY A 147 2.10 -24.49 -16.53
CA GLY A 147 0.93 -25.24 -16.11
C GLY A 147 1.11 -25.97 -14.77
N LYS A 148 2.09 -25.57 -13.96
CA LYS A 148 2.40 -26.12 -12.66
C LYS A 148 2.31 -25.05 -11.58
N PRO A 149 1.17 -24.94 -10.91
CA PRO A 149 1.03 -24.00 -9.79
C PRO A 149 2.07 -24.27 -8.70
N ILE A 150 2.68 -23.20 -8.19
CA ILE A 150 3.56 -23.22 -7.03
C ILE A 150 2.97 -22.38 -5.92
N PRO A 151 3.18 -22.72 -4.62
CA PRO A 151 2.84 -21.86 -3.50
C PRO A 151 3.60 -20.53 -3.65
N TRP A 152 2.87 -19.41 -3.54
CA TRP A 152 3.46 -18.08 -3.72
C TRP A 152 3.62 -17.36 -2.39
N PHE A 153 2.53 -17.19 -1.66
CA PHE A 153 2.51 -16.63 -0.31
C PHE A 153 1.33 -17.17 0.49
N ASP A 154 1.50 -17.22 1.79
CA ASP A 154 0.41 -17.47 2.73
C ASP A 154 -0.33 -16.18 3.03
N VAL A 155 -1.63 -16.27 3.29
CA VAL A 155 -2.54 -15.14 3.51
C VAL A 155 -3.35 -15.34 4.77
N THR A 156 -3.49 -14.26 5.53
CA THR A 156 -4.41 -14.16 6.67
C THR A 156 -5.18 -12.84 6.60
N TYR A 157 -6.49 -12.87 6.82
CA TYR A 157 -7.30 -11.65 6.94
C TYR A 157 -8.47 -11.84 7.91
N THR A 158 -8.98 -10.74 8.46
CA THR A 158 -10.03 -10.76 9.49
C THR A 158 -11.40 -11.17 8.95
N THR A 159 -11.77 -10.71 7.76
CA THR A 159 -13.05 -11.00 7.11
C THR A 159 -13.00 -10.68 5.62
N ALA A 160 -13.71 -11.45 4.81
CA ALA A 160 -13.89 -11.15 3.38
C ALA A 160 -14.91 -10.03 3.12
N THR A 161 -15.73 -9.64 4.12
CA THR A 161 -16.79 -8.65 3.94
C THR A 161 -16.25 -7.26 4.19
N HIS A 162 -16.20 -6.43 3.17
CA HIS A 162 -15.81 -5.03 3.20
C HIS A 162 -16.70 -4.20 2.27
N ASP A 163 -16.70 -2.90 2.44
CA ASP A 163 -17.46 -1.97 1.60
C ASP A 163 -16.55 -1.31 0.55
N THR A 164 -15.42 -0.74 0.97
CA THR A 164 -14.52 0.06 0.12
C THR A 164 -13.04 -0.15 0.42
N PHE A 165 -12.70 -0.83 1.54
CA PHE A 165 -11.32 -1.05 1.95
C PHE A 165 -11.12 -2.46 2.50
N PHE A 166 -10.13 -3.14 1.97
CA PHE A 166 -9.72 -4.46 2.40
C PHE A 166 -8.26 -4.46 2.86
N SER A 167 -7.94 -5.20 3.92
CA SER A 167 -6.55 -5.40 4.34
C SER A 167 -6.29 -6.85 4.68
N TRP A 168 -5.11 -7.32 4.27
CA TRP A 168 -4.66 -8.69 4.53
C TRP A 168 -3.20 -8.70 4.98
N ALA A 169 -2.83 -9.78 5.64
CA ALA A 169 -1.45 -10.10 5.98
C ALA A 169 -0.95 -11.22 5.07
N MET A 170 0.33 -11.20 4.76
CA MET A 170 0.93 -12.21 3.90
C MET A 170 2.37 -12.53 4.31
N GLU A 171 2.85 -13.70 3.87
CA GLU A 171 4.22 -14.15 4.01
C GLU A 171 4.63 -14.88 2.75
N TYR A 172 5.69 -14.43 2.08
CA TYR A 172 6.18 -15.11 0.89
C TYR A 172 6.72 -16.50 1.23
N ARG A 173 6.43 -17.46 0.35
CA ARG A 173 6.94 -18.82 0.49
C ARG A 173 8.37 -18.90 -0.02
N ASP A 174 9.25 -19.57 0.75
CA ASP A 174 10.65 -19.76 0.30
C ASP A 174 10.71 -20.57 -1.00
N GLU A 175 9.79 -21.50 -1.23
CA GLU A 175 9.71 -22.26 -2.50
C GLU A 175 9.53 -21.32 -3.70
N PHE A 176 8.80 -20.21 -3.54
CA PHE A 176 8.64 -19.21 -4.59
C PHE A 176 9.87 -18.32 -4.73
N LEU A 177 10.36 -17.76 -3.61
CA LEU A 177 11.52 -16.87 -3.61
C LEU A 177 12.83 -17.57 -4.03
N SER A 178 12.89 -18.88 -3.89
CA SER A 178 14.04 -19.71 -4.29
C SER A 178 13.86 -20.38 -5.67
N ASP A 179 12.75 -20.11 -6.37
CA ASP A 179 12.51 -20.70 -7.70
C ASP A 179 13.49 -20.14 -8.74
N PRO A 180 14.30 -20.99 -9.39
CA PRO A 180 15.34 -20.53 -10.31
C PRO A 180 14.80 -19.82 -11.55
N ARG A 181 13.49 -19.95 -11.86
CA ARG A 181 12.85 -19.25 -12.97
C ARG A 181 12.66 -17.76 -12.69
N LEU A 182 12.60 -17.38 -11.41
CA LEU A 182 12.25 -16.02 -10.99
C LEU A 182 13.44 -15.11 -10.74
N SER A 183 14.65 -15.68 -10.54
CA SER A 183 15.89 -14.92 -10.34
C SER A 183 15.84 -13.91 -9.20
N PHE A 184 15.19 -14.25 -8.10
CA PHE A 184 15.24 -13.45 -6.87
C PHE A 184 16.65 -13.51 -6.24
N PRO A 185 17.06 -12.49 -5.46
CA PRO A 185 18.29 -12.55 -4.67
C PRO A 185 18.26 -13.76 -3.72
N PRO A 186 19.43 -14.35 -3.40
CA PRO A 186 19.51 -15.35 -2.36
C PRO A 186 19.13 -14.74 -1.02
N PRO A 187 18.65 -15.55 -0.04
CA PRO A 187 18.34 -15.04 1.30
C PRO A 187 19.57 -14.43 1.96
N ALA A 188 19.42 -13.29 2.61
CA ALA A 188 20.47 -12.60 3.34
C ALA A 188 20.79 -13.30 4.68
N TYR A 189 19.81 -14.01 5.25
CA TYR A 189 19.90 -14.79 6.48
C TYR A 189 18.92 -15.98 6.43
N GLU A 190 19.00 -16.87 7.40
CA GLU A 190 18.08 -18.03 7.51
C GLU A 190 16.66 -17.55 7.85
N GLY A 191 15.66 -17.91 7.04
CA GLY A 191 14.28 -17.46 7.21
C GLY A 191 13.96 -16.13 6.51
N ASP A 192 14.86 -15.57 5.70
CA ASP A 192 14.62 -14.35 4.93
C ASP A 192 13.56 -14.57 3.83
N VAL A 193 12.34 -14.07 4.09
CA VAL A 193 11.21 -14.02 3.15
C VAL A 193 10.82 -12.57 2.83
N SER A 194 11.78 -11.66 2.93
CA SER A 194 11.57 -10.22 2.98
C SER A 194 11.00 -9.62 1.69
N ARG A 195 10.34 -8.48 1.87
CA ARG A 195 9.84 -7.60 0.81
C ARG A 195 10.96 -7.10 -0.09
N ASP A 196 12.13 -6.78 0.46
CA ASP A 196 13.32 -6.35 -0.26
C ASP A 196 13.79 -7.46 -1.24
N ARG A 197 13.84 -8.70 -0.78
CA ARG A 197 14.16 -9.85 -1.61
C ARG A 197 13.17 -10.03 -2.77
N TYR A 198 11.86 -9.80 -2.52
CA TYR A 198 10.82 -9.92 -3.53
C TYR A 198 10.89 -8.79 -4.57
N ASN A 199 11.07 -7.54 -4.15
CA ASN A 199 11.03 -6.38 -5.04
C ASN A 199 12.30 -6.21 -5.89
N ARG A 200 13.44 -6.72 -5.44
CA ARG A 200 14.74 -6.62 -6.14
C ARG A 200 15.26 -5.18 -6.23
N ASP A 201 16.43 -5.01 -6.84
CA ASP A 201 17.17 -3.73 -6.89
C ASP A 201 16.81 -2.80 -8.05
N ARG A 202 15.74 -3.06 -8.80
CA ARG A 202 15.40 -2.25 -10.00
C ARG A 202 15.01 -0.82 -9.67
N TYR A 203 14.48 -0.57 -8.47
CA TYR A 203 14.16 0.77 -8.00
C TYR A 203 15.39 1.70 -8.00
N LEU A 204 16.60 1.18 -7.96
CA LEU A 204 17.85 1.95 -7.99
C LEU A 204 18.07 2.75 -9.29
N ASP A 205 17.46 2.33 -10.39
CA ASP A 205 17.52 3.03 -11.66
C ASP A 205 16.49 4.19 -11.75
N HIS A 206 15.69 4.41 -10.71
CA HIS A 206 14.58 5.35 -10.67
C HIS A 206 14.68 6.31 -9.49
N GLN A 207 13.80 7.34 -9.46
CA GLN A 207 13.75 8.27 -8.34
C GLN A 207 12.95 7.73 -7.15
N MET A 208 11.85 7.01 -7.38
CA MET A 208 11.03 6.42 -6.33
C MET A 208 11.81 5.32 -5.63
N ARG A 209 11.90 5.43 -4.30
CA ARG A 209 12.50 4.41 -3.44
C ARG A 209 11.47 3.54 -2.75
N ASP A 210 10.52 4.17 -2.03
CA ASP A 210 9.52 3.47 -1.24
C ASP A 210 8.28 4.32 -0.99
N VAL A 211 7.19 3.67 -0.61
CA VAL A 211 6.00 4.31 -0.04
C VAL A 211 6.23 4.47 1.47
N ILE A 212 6.30 5.71 1.94
CA ILE A 212 6.50 6.01 3.37
C ILE A 212 5.27 6.64 4.02
N GLY A 213 4.22 6.87 3.25
CA GLY A 213 2.96 7.36 3.76
C GLY A 213 1.82 7.13 2.78
N ILE A 214 0.66 6.73 3.29
CA ILE A 214 -0.55 6.60 2.49
C ILE A 214 -1.76 7.06 3.30
N GLN A 215 -2.64 7.83 2.68
CA GLN A 215 -3.94 8.20 3.23
C GLN A 215 -5.05 7.62 2.36
N ILE A 216 -5.91 6.83 2.98
CA ILE A 216 -7.06 6.18 2.37
C ILE A 216 -8.33 6.69 3.07
N ALA A 217 -9.30 7.14 2.29
CA ALA A 217 -10.65 7.43 2.74
C ALA A 217 -11.50 6.17 2.58
N THR A 218 -12.17 5.74 3.64
CA THR A 218 -12.96 4.49 3.66
C THR A 218 -14.07 4.56 4.70
N THR A 219 -14.94 3.56 4.76
CA THR A 219 -16.03 3.53 5.74
C THR A 219 -15.52 3.25 7.16
N GLU A 220 -16.23 3.77 8.17
CA GLU A 220 -15.95 3.45 9.56
C GLU A 220 -16.05 1.94 9.83
N ALA A 221 -16.99 1.26 9.17
CA ALA A 221 -17.18 -0.18 9.27
C ALA A 221 -15.96 -0.97 8.78
N ASP A 222 -15.33 -0.53 7.68
CA ASP A 222 -14.11 -1.19 7.18
C ASP A 222 -12.92 -0.93 8.12
N ILE A 223 -12.80 0.28 8.66
CA ILE A 223 -11.77 0.59 9.67
C ILE A 223 -11.89 -0.36 10.87
N GLU A 224 -13.11 -0.54 11.41
CA GLU A 224 -13.35 -1.43 12.53
C GLU A 224 -12.99 -2.90 12.23
N LYS A 225 -13.27 -3.37 11.02
CA LYS A 225 -12.99 -4.75 10.59
C LYS A 225 -11.50 -5.01 10.35
N MET A 226 -10.75 -4.04 9.80
CA MET A 226 -9.37 -4.25 9.34
C MET A 226 -8.31 -3.94 10.39
N VAL A 227 -8.56 -2.98 11.30
CA VAL A 227 -7.60 -2.57 12.34
C VAL A 227 -7.15 -3.70 13.28
N PRO A 228 -7.97 -4.70 13.65
CA PRO A 228 -7.50 -5.83 14.46
C PRO A 228 -6.31 -6.58 13.84
N LEU A 229 -6.26 -6.73 12.51
CA LEU A 229 -5.15 -7.34 11.81
C LEU A 229 -3.83 -6.61 12.07
N TRP A 230 -3.84 -5.28 11.94
CA TRP A 230 -2.64 -4.45 12.14
C TRP A 230 -2.16 -4.46 13.59
N ARG A 231 -3.08 -4.55 14.56
CA ARG A 231 -2.71 -4.73 15.98
C ARG A 231 -2.05 -6.07 16.22
N ALA A 232 -2.60 -7.13 15.65
CA ALA A 232 -2.04 -8.48 15.74
C ALA A 232 -0.64 -8.56 15.10
N ALA A 233 -0.42 -7.78 14.03
CA ALA A 233 0.87 -7.62 13.36
C ALA A 233 1.90 -6.79 14.16
N GLY A 234 1.53 -6.21 15.30
CA GLY A 234 2.43 -5.36 16.10
C GLY A 234 2.56 -3.92 15.59
N ILE A 235 1.77 -3.52 14.60
CA ILE A 235 1.78 -2.15 14.06
C ILE A 235 1.24 -1.17 15.12
N THR A 236 1.96 -0.06 15.32
CA THR A 236 1.54 0.98 16.28
C THR A 236 0.30 1.70 15.77
N ILE A 237 -0.81 1.68 16.54
CA ILE A 237 -2.10 2.24 16.14
C ILE A 237 -2.54 3.33 17.09
N ARG A 238 -2.97 4.44 16.51
CA ARG A 238 -3.61 5.56 17.23
C ARG A 238 -4.95 5.88 16.60
N VAL A 239 -6.02 5.75 17.39
CA VAL A 239 -7.35 6.24 17.00
C VAL A 239 -7.42 7.75 17.18
N LEU A 240 -7.89 8.45 16.16
CA LEU A 240 -7.99 9.89 16.10
C LEU A 240 -9.38 10.37 16.60
N LYS A 241 -9.50 11.67 16.87
CA LYS A 241 -10.75 12.25 17.39
C LYS A 241 -11.91 12.25 16.37
N ASP A 242 -11.58 12.20 15.09
CA ASP A 242 -12.51 12.12 13.98
C ASP A 242 -12.96 10.67 13.65
N GLY A 243 -12.58 9.69 14.50
CA GLY A 243 -12.84 8.27 14.26
C GLY A 243 -11.81 7.61 13.32
N GLY A 244 -10.95 8.38 12.71
CA GLY A 244 -9.90 7.86 11.83
C GLY A 244 -8.79 7.14 12.60
N VAL A 245 -7.93 6.47 11.86
CA VAL A 245 -6.80 5.72 12.39
C VAL A 245 -5.49 6.22 11.77
N LEU A 246 -4.50 6.37 12.62
CA LEU A 246 -3.11 6.54 12.22
C LEU A 246 -2.34 5.29 12.66
N ALA A 247 -1.73 4.59 11.72
CA ALA A 247 -0.91 3.41 11.95
C ALA A 247 0.53 3.69 11.49
N PHE A 248 1.50 3.08 12.16
CA PHE A 248 2.92 3.22 11.84
C PHE A 248 3.64 1.89 12.10
N ASP A 249 4.33 1.39 11.10
CA ASP A 249 5.02 0.10 11.11
C ASP A 249 6.55 0.22 11.30
N GLY A 250 7.06 1.40 11.61
CA GLY A 250 8.50 1.68 11.69
C GLY A 250 9.02 2.47 10.47
N MET A 251 8.43 2.29 9.29
CA MET A 251 8.79 2.97 8.04
C MET A 251 7.62 3.75 7.46
N THR A 252 6.48 3.11 7.28
CA THR A 252 5.32 3.67 6.58
C THR A 252 4.24 4.16 7.55
N THR A 253 3.75 5.36 7.32
CA THR A 253 2.60 5.92 8.03
C THR A 253 1.33 5.71 7.21
N ILE A 254 0.36 4.99 7.76
CA ILE A 254 -0.93 4.73 7.13
C ILE A 254 -1.99 5.54 7.87
N ARG A 255 -2.77 6.33 7.15
CA ARG A 255 -3.91 7.06 7.69
C ARG A 255 -5.20 6.57 7.05
N LEU A 256 -6.13 6.07 7.85
CA LEU A 256 -7.52 5.81 7.44
C LEU A 256 -8.40 6.98 7.86
N LEU A 257 -9.16 7.50 6.91
CA LEU A 257 -10.08 8.62 7.10
C LEU A 257 -11.51 8.09 6.94
N PRO A 258 -12.38 8.14 7.99
CA PRO A 258 -13.75 7.68 7.87
C PRO A 258 -14.57 8.65 7.02
N VAL A 259 -15.21 8.09 5.99
CA VAL A 259 -16.07 8.80 5.04
C VAL A 259 -17.25 7.92 4.65
N PRO A 260 -18.32 8.47 4.06
CA PRO A 260 -19.33 7.69 3.34
C PRO A 260 -18.69 6.89 2.19
N ALA A 261 -19.28 5.72 1.86
CA ALA A 261 -18.70 4.82 0.85
C ALA A 261 -18.52 5.45 -0.53
N GLU A 262 -19.39 6.39 -0.90
CA GLU A 262 -19.31 7.14 -2.16
C GLU A 262 -18.14 8.13 -2.23
N GLU A 263 -17.54 8.45 -1.08
CA GLU A 263 -16.39 9.31 -0.97
C GLU A 263 -15.09 8.51 -0.73
N ALA A 264 -15.12 7.18 -0.86
CA ALA A 264 -13.94 6.34 -0.61
C ALA A 264 -12.85 6.51 -1.68
N GLY A 265 -11.64 6.07 -1.35
CA GLY A 265 -10.50 6.00 -2.27
C GLY A 265 -9.20 6.54 -1.68
N VAL A 266 -8.12 6.33 -2.40
CA VAL A 266 -6.81 6.90 -2.06
C VAL A 266 -6.87 8.43 -2.14
N ARG A 267 -6.18 9.11 -1.21
CA ARG A 267 -6.10 10.59 -1.16
C ARG A 267 -4.69 11.11 -1.35
N HIS A 268 -3.77 10.57 -0.58
CA HIS A 268 -2.39 10.98 -0.63
C HIS A 268 -1.46 9.79 -0.54
N ILE A 269 -0.36 9.84 -1.28
CA ILE A 269 0.74 8.90 -1.15
C ILE A 269 2.02 9.73 -1.00
N VAL A 270 2.83 9.41 0.01
CA VAL A 270 4.14 10.00 0.23
C VAL A 270 5.20 8.99 -0.15
N LEU A 271 6.08 9.39 -1.06
CA LEU A 271 7.13 8.54 -1.60
C LEU A 271 8.50 9.05 -1.11
N ALA A 272 9.34 8.15 -0.63
CA ALA A 272 10.75 8.42 -0.45
C ALA A 272 11.45 8.40 -1.81
N LEU A 273 12.48 9.22 -1.98
CA LEU A 273 13.32 9.28 -3.18
C LEU A 273 14.67 8.64 -2.91
N ASN A 274 15.27 8.00 -3.92
CA ASN A 274 16.64 7.49 -3.86
C ASN A 274 17.66 8.63 -3.69
N GLU A 275 17.45 9.74 -4.40
CA GLU A 275 18.26 10.93 -4.31
C GLU A 275 17.35 12.16 -4.09
N PRO A 276 17.75 13.10 -3.23
CA PRO A 276 16.98 14.33 -3.04
C PRO A 276 16.84 15.12 -4.34
N ALA A 277 15.63 15.53 -4.68
CA ALA A 277 15.39 16.43 -5.80
C ALA A 277 15.85 17.85 -5.42
N GLU A 278 16.70 18.49 -6.24
CA GLU A 278 17.18 19.85 -6.01
C GLU A 278 16.09 20.90 -6.32
N GLU A 279 15.37 20.70 -7.42
CA GLU A 279 14.31 21.59 -7.88
C GLU A 279 12.94 20.91 -7.76
N PRO A 280 11.89 21.68 -7.42
CA PRO A 280 10.55 21.14 -7.38
C PRO A 280 10.05 20.81 -8.80
N HIS A 281 9.42 19.66 -8.95
CA HIS A 281 8.72 19.26 -10.17
C HIS A 281 7.26 18.93 -9.84
N THR A 282 6.36 19.22 -10.77
CA THR A 282 4.95 18.85 -10.64
C THR A 282 4.48 18.22 -11.93
N GLU A 283 3.90 17.04 -11.81
CA GLU A 283 3.35 16.27 -12.91
C GLU A 283 1.86 16.01 -12.69
N THR A 284 1.05 16.27 -13.71
CA THR A 284 -0.38 15.92 -13.71
C THR A 284 -0.54 14.54 -14.34
N ILE A 285 -1.16 13.61 -13.62
CA ILE A 285 -1.35 12.23 -14.03
C ILE A 285 -2.84 11.90 -13.93
N GLY A 286 -3.58 12.11 -15.03
CA GLY A 286 -5.04 12.06 -15.02
C GLY A 286 -5.63 13.08 -14.03
N ASN A 287 -6.52 12.61 -13.17
CA ASN A 287 -7.14 13.40 -12.10
C ASN A 287 -6.33 13.35 -10.80
N SER A 288 -5.00 13.29 -10.92
CA SER A 288 -4.09 13.30 -9.80
C SER A 288 -2.86 14.17 -10.08
N THR A 289 -2.15 14.56 -9.03
CA THR A 289 -0.97 15.44 -9.14
C THR A 289 0.18 14.91 -8.29
N LEU A 290 1.31 14.64 -8.93
CA LEU A 290 2.56 14.24 -8.30
C LEU A 290 3.48 15.46 -8.14
N HIS A 291 3.80 15.81 -6.90
CA HIS A 291 4.76 16.83 -6.54
C HIS A 291 6.05 16.17 -6.06
N VAL A 292 7.15 16.42 -6.74
CA VAL A 292 8.46 15.86 -6.41
C VAL A 292 9.36 16.96 -5.87
N GLY A 293 9.92 16.77 -4.68
CA GLY A 293 10.85 17.70 -4.07
C GLY A 293 10.32 19.12 -3.81
N PRO A 294 11.20 20.08 -3.49
CA PRO A 294 12.63 19.87 -3.23
C PRO A 294 12.86 19.00 -1.97
N GLY A 295 13.89 18.18 -1.98
CA GLY A 295 14.24 17.28 -0.88
C GLY A 295 14.02 15.81 -1.22
N ALA A 296 14.00 14.95 -0.20
CA ALA A 296 14.03 13.48 -0.35
C ALA A 296 12.64 12.84 -0.48
N TYR A 297 11.59 13.60 -0.80
CA TYR A 297 10.21 13.11 -0.81
C TYR A 297 9.44 13.60 -2.02
N ALA A 298 8.44 12.82 -2.42
CA ALA A 298 7.38 13.22 -3.32
C ALA A 298 6.02 13.05 -2.65
N LEU A 299 5.06 13.91 -3.00
CA LEU A 299 3.67 13.83 -2.57
C LEU A 299 2.79 13.64 -3.80
N TRP A 300 2.05 12.55 -3.84
CA TRP A 300 1.05 12.29 -4.86
C TRP A 300 -0.34 12.49 -4.27
N THR A 301 -1.13 13.37 -4.86
CA THR A 301 -2.49 13.72 -4.42
C THR A 301 -3.49 13.25 -5.46
N PHE A 302 -4.59 12.65 -4.98
CA PHE A 302 -5.68 12.16 -5.82
C PHE A 302 -6.94 12.95 -5.48
N ASP A 303 -7.61 13.44 -6.51
CA ASP A 303 -8.91 14.07 -6.35
C ASP A 303 -9.94 13.02 -5.92
N PRO A 304 -10.95 13.39 -5.10
CA PRO A 304 -12.06 12.50 -4.82
C PRO A 304 -12.72 12.04 -6.12
N ILE A 305 -12.97 10.74 -6.25
CA ILE A 305 -13.61 10.20 -7.43
C ILE A 305 -15.07 10.67 -7.42
N GLU A 306 -15.48 11.41 -8.45
CA GLU A 306 -16.90 11.74 -8.62
C GLU A 306 -17.64 10.43 -8.93
N ALA A 307 -18.52 10.02 -8.00
CA ALA A 307 -19.28 8.79 -8.14
C ALA A 307 -20.14 8.87 -9.43
N GLU A 308 -19.75 8.11 -10.45
CA GLU A 308 -20.78 7.70 -11.41
C GLU A 308 -21.81 6.86 -10.64
N PRO A 309 -23.12 6.98 -10.93
CA PRO A 309 -24.14 6.22 -10.23
C PRO A 309 -23.99 4.73 -10.56
N ALA A 310 -23.01 4.09 -9.96
CA ALA A 310 -22.81 2.67 -10.06
C ALA A 310 -23.75 1.97 -9.08
N THR A 311 -24.55 1.09 -9.58
CA THR A 311 -25.25 0.07 -8.80
C THR A 311 -24.20 -0.81 -8.13
N ARG A 312 -23.73 -0.45 -6.93
CA ARG A 312 -22.99 -1.37 -6.07
C ARG A 312 -23.95 -2.55 -5.79
N SER A 313 -23.67 -3.70 -6.35
CA SER A 313 -24.35 -4.91 -5.93
C SER A 313 -23.76 -5.25 -4.55
N SER A 314 -24.61 -5.41 -3.54
CA SER A 314 -24.26 -5.95 -2.24
C SER A 314 -23.97 -7.45 -2.36
N GLY A 315 -22.96 -7.80 -3.13
CA GLY A 315 -22.41 -9.15 -3.23
C GLY A 315 -21.19 -9.22 -2.34
N ALA A 316 -21.11 -10.25 -1.48
CA ALA A 316 -19.85 -10.67 -0.91
C ALA A 316 -18.94 -11.10 -2.08
N GLY A 317 -18.19 -10.16 -2.65
CA GLY A 317 -17.13 -10.45 -3.61
C GLY A 317 -16.04 -11.21 -2.87
N GLU A 318 -15.55 -12.30 -3.44
CA GLU A 318 -14.27 -12.83 -3.01
C GLU A 318 -13.23 -11.70 -3.13
N PRO A 319 -12.31 -11.55 -2.14
CA PRO A 319 -11.29 -10.53 -2.21
C PRO A 319 -10.53 -10.67 -3.53
N LEU A 320 -10.29 -9.54 -4.21
CA LEU A 320 -9.41 -9.49 -5.37
C LEU A 320 -8.08 -10.15 -4.97
N HIS A 321 -7.83 -11.33 -5.50
CA HIS A 321 -6.56 -12.01 -5.27
C HIS A 321 -5.48 -11.23 -6.02
N PRO A 322 -4.53 -10.57 -5.33
CA PRO A 322 -3.41 -9.97 -6.01
C PRO A 322 -2.59 -11.10 -6.65
N ALA A 323 -2.64 -11.23 -7.96
CA ALA A 323 -1.79 -12.15 -8.67
C ALA A 323 -0.76 -11.33 -9.45
N PHE A 324 0.48 -11.59 -9.17
CA PHE A 324 1.61 -10.99 -9.83
C PHE A 324 2.29 -12.05 -10.70
N GLY A 325 2.11 -11.95 -12.00
CA GLY A 325 2.90 -12.70 -12.98
C GLY A 325 4.17 -11.91 -13.31
N GLY A 326 5.29 -12.54 -13.23
CA GLY A 326 6.67 -12.27 -13.40
C GLY A 326 7.28 -11.15 -14.24
#